data_20f8869e7e447d3a27ce1f2722f47576
#
_entry.id   20f8869e7e447d3a27ce1f2722f47576
#
_cell.length_a   1.000
_cell.length_b   1.000
_cell.length_c   1.000
_cell.angle_alpha   90.00
_cell.angle_beta   90.00
_cell.angle_gamma   90.00
#
_symmetry.space_group_name_H-M   'P 1'
#
loop_
_entity.id
_entity.type
_entity.pdbx_description
1 polymer ?
#
loop_
_entity_poly.entity_id
_entity_poly.type
_entity_poly.pdbx_seq_one_letter_code
_entity_poly.pdbx_strand_id
1 'polypeptide(L)'
;ITRKTALKSAKKHLIALRKNEQLPKREKLVALSSLMRRAAVSLYPRADVASLTGEDWLNFLDESIPNRGFNSDTGWLLTDALYSQNIDTQYLAPLINLCENWLNAQKEPKT
;
A
#
# COMPACT_ATOMS: atom_id res chain seq x y z
N ILE A 1 -14.23 2.08 -14.19
CA ILE A 1 -14.11 2.59 -12.83
C ILE A 1 -13.29 3.89 -12.85
N THR A 2 -13.78 4.90 -12.16
CA THR A 2 -13.09 6.19 -12.12
C THR A 2 -11.99 6.19 -11.05
N ARG A 3 -11.01 7.09 -11.20
CA ARG A 3 -9.97 7.31 -10.20
C ARG A 3 -10.58 7.61 -8.82
N LYS A 4 -11.59 8.47 -8.77
CA LYS A 4 -12.27 8.83 -7.53
C LYS A 4 -12.88 7.62 -6.84
N THR A 5 -13.56 6.76 -7.60
CA THR A 5 -14.19 5.55 -7.07
C THR A 5 -13.14 4.56 -6.57
N ALA A 6 -12.05 4.36 -7.33
CA ALA A 6 -10.96 3.48 -6.94
C ALA A 6 -10.31 3.93 -5.64
N LEU A 7 -10.06 5.24 -5.50
CA LEU A 7 -9.44 5.80 -4.31
C LEU A 7 -10.35 5.65 -3.08
N LYS A 8 -11.62 5.95 -3.23
CA LYS A 8 -12.61 5.81 -2.15
C LYS A 8 -12.70 4.35 -1.69
N SER A 9 -12.76 3.42 -2.64
CA SER A 9 -12.81 1.99 -2.34
C SER A 9 -11.56 1.52 -1.59
N ALA A 10 -10.39 1.96 -2.04
CA ALA A 10 -9.12 1.58 -1.39
C ALA A 10 -9.07 2.09 0.05
N LYS A 11 -9.48 3.33 0.30
CA LYS A 11 -9.52 3.89 1.66
C LYS A 11 -10.47 3.10 2.56
N LYS A 12 -11.64 2.73 2.04
CA LYS A 12 -12.61 1.94 2.79
C LYS A 12 -12.05 0.57 3.16
N HIS A 13 -11.41 -0.11 2.20
CA HIS A 13 -10.80 -1.41 2.43
C HIS A 13 -9.66 -1.34 3.44
N LEU A 14 -8.87 -0.27 3.42
CA LEU A 14 -7.79 -0.08 4.38
C LEU A 14 -8.33 0.05 5.81
N ILE A 15 -9.38 0.83 6.00
CA ILE A 15 -10.01 1.00 7.30
C ILE A 15 -10.54 -0.33 7.82
N ALA A 16 -11.22 -1.10 6.96
CA ALA A 16 -11.74 -2.41 7.33
C ALA A 16 -10.60 -3.36 7.72
N LEU A 17 -9.51 -3.34 6.98
CA LEU A 17 -8.34 -4.17 7.25
C LEU A 17 -7.70 -3.81 8.60
N ARG A 18 -7.55 -2.51 8.89
CA ARG A 18 -7.01 -2.06 10.16
C ARG A 18 -7.83 -2.56 11.35
N LYS A 19 -9.15 -2.57 11.22
CA LYS A 19 -10.07 -2.96 12.29
C LYS A 19 -10.25 -4.45 12.45
N ASN A 20 -9.81 -5.24 11.48
CA ASN A 20 -10.04 -6.69 11.49
C ASN A 20 -9.03 -7.39 12.42
N GLU A 21 -9.43 -7.62 13.67
CA GLU A 21 -8.60 -8.28 14.67
C GLU A 21 -8.60 -9.81 14.54
N GLN A 22 -9.51 -10.37 13.74
CA GLN A 22 -9.60 -11.81 13.52
C GLN A 22 -8.57 -12.31 12.53
N LEU A 23 -8.09 -11.43 11.66
CA LEU A 23 -7.15 -11.80 10.60
C LEU A 23 -5.74 -11.90 11.16
N PRO A 24 -5.02 -13.04 10.98
CA PRO A 24 -3.63 -13.15 11.39
C PRO A 24 -2.76 -12.07 10.74
N LYS A 25 -1.73 -11.64 11.44
CA LYS A 25 -0.89 -10.52 10.99
C LYS A 25 -0.26 -10.74 9.63
N ARG A 26 0.20 -11.97 9.34
CA ARG A 26 0.75 -12.29 8.01
C ARG A 26 -0.30 -12.11 6.92
N GLU A 27 -1.51 -12.61 7.15
CA GLU A 27 -2.59 -12.48 6.17
C GLU A 27 -3.04 -11.04 6.01
N LYS A 28 -3.01 -10.26 7.10
CA LYS A 28 -3.27 -8.83 7.05
C LYS A 28 -2.23 -8.13 6.17
N LEU A 29 -0.96 -8.50 6.30
CA LEU A 29 0.11 -7.94 5.46
C LEU A 29 -0.08 -8.30 3.99
N VAL A 30 -0.45 -9.55 3.69
CA VAL A 30 -0.74 -9.99 2.32
C VAL A 30 -1.88 -9.17 1.72
N ALA A 31 -2.95 -8.99 2.49
CA ALA A 31 -4.11 -8.20 2.04
C ALA A 31 -3.74 -6.74 1.81
N LEU A 32 -2.91 -6.17 2.69
CA LEU A 32 -2.43 -4.79 2.55
C LEU A 32 -1.59 -4.62 1.29
N SER A 33 -0.68 -5.56 1.03
CA SER A 33 0.15 -5.54 -0.17
C SER A 33 -0.68 -5.58 -1.44
N SER A 34 -1.67 -6.48 -1.49
CA SER A 34 -2.60 -6.57 -2.61
C SER A 34 -3.40 -5.28 -2.80
N LEU A 35 -3.88 -4.71 -1.70
CA LEU A 35 -4.66 -3.47 -1.73
C LEU A 35 -3.85 -2.33 -2.33
N MET A 36 -2.61 -2.17 -1.90
CA MET A 36 -1.74 -1.09 -2.38
C MET A 36 -1.41 -1.26 -3.86
N ARG A 37 -1.12 -2.48 -4.30
CA ARG A 37 -0.83 -2.74 -5.71
C ARG A 37 -2.04 -2.43 -6.59
N ARG A 38 -3.21 -2.90 -6.19
CA ARG A 38 -4.46 -2.64 -6.94
C ARG A 38 -4.78 -1.15 -6.98
N ALA A 39 -4.60 -0.46 -5.85
CA ALA A 39 -4.83 0.98 -5.80
C ALA A 39 -3.90 1.71 -6.77
N ALA A 40 -2.61 1.40 -6.74
CA ALA A 40 -1.64 2.04 -7.62
C ALA A 40 -1.96 1.78 -9.10
N VAL A 41 -2.29 0.54 -9.45
CA VAL A 41 -2.66 0.19 -10.83
C VAL A 41 -3.93 0.92 -11.29
N SER A 42 -4.86 1.18 -10.36
CA SER A 42 -6.09 1.92 -10.68
C SER A 42 -5.87 3.42 -10.80
N LEU A 43 -4.89 3.97 -10.08
CA LEU A 43 -4.65 5.41 -10.00
C LEU A 43 -3.60 5.91 -10.99
N TYR A 44 -2.73 5.04 -11.48
CA TYR A 44 -1.62 5.38 -12.38
C TYR A 44 -1.64 4.48 -13.60
N PRO A 45 -0.99 4.88 -14.70
CA PRO A 45 -0.94 4.02 -15.89
C PRO A 45 -0.38 2.63 -15.53
N ARG A 46 -1.08 1.59 -15.97
CA ARG A 46 -0.72 0.22 -15.65
C ARG A 46 0.72 -0.12 -16.06
N ALA A 47 1.15 0.40 -17.20
CA ALA A 47 2.51 0.17 -17.70
C ALA A 47 3.58 0.69 -16.73
N ASP A 48 3.26 1.71 -15.94
CA ASP A 48 4.22 2.33 -15.02
C ASP A 48 4.30 1.58 -13.68
N VAL A 49 3.33 0.74 -13.39
CA VAL A 49 3.18 0.14 -12.05
C VAL A 49 3.32 -1.37 -12.05
N ALA A 50 2.73 -2.05 -13.03
CA ALA A 50 2.51 -3.50 -12.96
C ALA A 50 3.78 -4.32 -12.83
N SER A 51 4.90 -3.87 -13.41
CA SER A 51 6.17 -4.59 -13.38
C SER A 51 7.10 -4.21 -12.23
N LEU A 52 6.73 -3.21 -11.44
CA LEU A 52 7.60 -2.73 -10.35
C LEU A 52 7.69 -3.75 -9.22
N THR A 53 8.92 -4.03 -8.78
CA THR A 53 9.19 -4.95 -7.68
C THR A 53 10.27 -4.37 -6.78
N GLY A 54 10.39 -4.91 -5.56
CA GLY A 54 11.44 -4.55 -4.63
C GLY A 54 11.55 -3.05 -4.41
N GLU A 55 12.76 -2.54 -4.46
CA GLU A 55 13.05 -1.13 -4.22
C GLU A 55 12.37 -0.21 -5.23
N ASP A 56 12.24 -0.64 -6.48
CA ASP A 56 11.57 0.16 -7.51
C ASP A 56 10.11 0.43 -7.14
N TRP A 57 9.43 -0.56 -6.59
CA TRP A 57 8.07 -0.42 -6.10
C TRP A 57 7.99 0.57 -4.94
N LEU A 58 8.91 0.46 -3.97
CA LEU A 58 8.95 1.37 -2.83
C LEU A 58 9.27 2.80 -3.25
N ASN A 59 10.21 2.96 -4.18
CA ASN A 59 10.56 4.28 -4.71
C ASN A 59 9.41 4.91 -5.47
N PHE A 60 8.64 4.11 -6.22
CA PHE A 60 7.43 4.59 -6.89
C PHE A 60 6.44 5.17 -5.87
N LEU A 61 6.20 4.46 -4.78
CA LEU A 61 5.29 4.93 -3.74
C LEU A 61 5.78 6.24 -3.11
N ASP A 62 7.08 6.33 -2.85
CA ASP A 62 7.68 7.53 -2.28
C ASP A 62 7.62 8.72 -3.22
N GLU A 63 7.87 8.50 -4.51
CA GLU A 63 7.85 9.56 -5.51
C GLU A 63 6.46 10.10 -5.79
N SER A 64 5.43 9.31 -5.48
CA SER A 64 4.04 9.66 -5.73
C SER A 64 3.47 10.65 -4.71
N ILE A 65 4.16 10.87 -3.60
CA ILE A 65 3.67 11.69 -2.49
C ILE A 65 4.81 12.53 -1.91
N PRO A 66 4.49 13.67 -1.25
CA PRO A 66 5.53 14.51 -0.64
C PRO A 66 6.19 13.89 0.59
N ASN A 67 5.46 13.07 1.35
CA ASN A 67 5.98 12.43 2.55
C ASN A 67 6.51 11.03 2.22
N ARG A 68 7.83 10.90 2.18
CA ARG A 68 8.48 9.62 1.89
C ARG A 68 8.52 8.76 3.14
N GLY A 69 8.68 7.47 2.99
CA GLY A 69 8.75 6.55 4.13
C GLY A 69 8.68 5.09 3.72
N PHE A 70 8.44 4.81 2.43
CA PHE A 70 8.32 3.43 1.96
C PHE A 70 9.66 2.76 1.71
N ASN A 71 10.69 3.49 1.32
CA ASN A 71 12.03 2.89 1.19
C ASN A 71 12.69 2.88 2.57
N SER A 72 12.25 1.97 3.41
CA SER A 72 12.63 1.84 4.82
C SER A 72 12.38 0.40 5.27
N ASP A 73 12.79 0.08 6.49
CA ASP A 73 12.51 -1.24 7.07
C ASP A 73 11.01 -1.51 7.14
N THR A 74 10.22 -0.48 7.45
CA THR A 74 8.77 -0.60 7.48
C THR A 74 8.22 -0.94 6.10
N GLY A 75 8.62 -0.19 5.08
CA GLY A 75 8.13 -0.37 3.72
C GLY A 75 8.58 -1.67 3.08
N TRP A 76 9.72 -2.23 3.50
CA TRP A 76 10.22 -3.49 2.96
C TRP A 76 9.26 -4.66 3.14
N LEU A 77 8.33 -4.57 4.09
CA LEU A 77 7.29 -5.59 4.25
C LEU A 77 6.36 -5.68 3.04
N LEU A 78 6.32 -4.67 2.16
CA LEU A 78 5.54 -4.72 0.93
C LEU A 78 6.30 -5.37 -0.24
N THR A 79 7.48 -5.89 0.00
CA THR A 79 8.34 -6.50 -1.01
C THR A 79 8.54 -7.99 -0.73
N ASP A 80 9.69 -8.53 -1.10
CA ASP A 80 10.04 -9.93 -0.87
C ASP A 80 10.01 -10.34 0.61
N ALA A 81 10.13 -9.39 1.52
CA ALA A 81 10.00 -9.68 2.95
C ALA A 81 8.65 -10.30 3.30
N LEU A 82 7.62 -10.03 2.49
CA LEU A 82 6.29 -10.63 2.62
C LEU A 82 6.34 -12.16 2.57
N TYR A 83 7.29 -12.72 1.83
CA TYR A 83 7.45 -14.17 1.65
C TYR A 83 8.41 -14.80 2.67
N SER A 84 8.99 -13.99 3.55
CA SER A 84 9.88 -14.49 4.60
C SER A 84 9.10 -15.30 5.63
N GLN A 85 9.72 -16.32 6.17
CA GLN A 85 9.12 -17.11 7.26
C GLN A 85 9.01 -16.29 8.55
N ASN A 86 9.93 -15.36 8.76
CA ASN A 86 9.98 -14.53 9.95
C ASN A 86 9.68 -13.09 9.61
N ILE A 87 8.39 -12.73 9.62
CA ILE A 87 7.96 -11.35 9.42
C ILE A 87 8.02 -10.63 10.77
N ASP A 88 8.67 -9.48 10.79
CA ASP A 88 8.68 -8.64 11.99
C ASP A 88 7.36 -7.84 12.05
N THR A 89 6.42 -8.38 12.81
CA THR A 89 5.06 -7.83 12.88
C THR A 89 4.98 -6.49 13.61
N GLN A 90 6.05 -6.06 14.28
CA GLN A 90 6.06 -4.73 14.92
C GLN A 90 5.94 -3.61 13.88
N TYR A 91 6.32 -3.85 12.62
CA TYR A 91 6.22 -2.85 11.56
C TYR A 91 4.86 -2.79 10.89
N LEU A 92 3.94 -3.70 11.22
CA LEU A 92 2.64 -3.76 10.51
C LEU A 92 1.79 -2.52 10.77
N ALA A 93 1.65 -2.09 12.01
CA ALA A 93 0.86 -0.89 12.31
C ALA A 93 1.47 0.37 11.69
N PRO A 94 2.79 0.62 11.81
CA PRO A 94 3.40 1.74 11.08
C PRO A 94 3.22 1.64 9.57
N LEU A 95 3.27 0.44 9.00
CA LEU A 95 3.08 0.24 7.57
C LEU A 95 1.65 0.59 7.15
N ILE A 96 0.65 0.19 7.92
CA ILE A 96 -0.74 0.55 7.63
C ILE A 96 -0.89 2.07 7.64
N ASN A 97 -0.23 2.76 8.57
CA ASN A 97 -0.26 4.23 8.64
C ASN A 97 0.40 4.86 7.41
N LEU A 98 1.54 4.32 6.94
CA LEU A 98 2.17 4.79 5.71
C LEU A 98 1.23 4.63 4.52
N CYS A 99 0.57 3.49 4.41
CA CYS A 99 -0.36 3.22 3.31
C CYS A 99 -1.56 4.15 3.36
N GLU A 100 -2.10 4.40 4.55
CA GLU A 100 -3.20 5.35 4.70
C GLU A 100 -2.77 6.75 4.29
N ASN A 101 -1.60 7.19 4.71
CA ASN A 101 -1.07 8.50 4.32
C ASN A 101 -0.89 8.60 2.81
N TRP A 102 -0.42 7.52 2.18
CA TRP A 102 -0.27 7.48 0.73
C TRP A 102 -1.62 7.65 0.02
N LEU A 103 -2.63 6.91 0.48
CA LEU A 103 -3.98 7.01 -0.11
C LEU A 103 -4.56 8.41 0.10
N ASN A 104 -4.38 8.98 1.28
CA ASN A 104 -4.90 10.31 1.59
C ASN A 104 -4.18 11.42 0.82
N ALA A 105 -2.93 11.21 0.43
CA ALA A 105 -2.15 12.18 -0.35
C ALA A 105 -2.50 12.16 -1.83
N GLN A 106 -3.21 11.14 -2.31
CA GLN A 106 -3.61 11.08 -3.72
C GLN A 106 -4.64 12.14 -4.02
N LYS A 107 -4.42 12.87 -5.12
CA LYS A 107 -5.36 13.91 -5.53
C LYS A 107 -6.54 13.29 -6.23
N GLU A 108 -7.74 13.69 -5.82
CA GLU A 108 -8.94 13.35 -6.56
C GLU A 108 -8.99 14.16 -7.85
N PRO A 109 -9.51 13.57 -8.95
CA PRO A 109 -9.66 14.34 -10.17
C PRO A 109 -10.66 15.47 -9.96
N LYS A 110 -10.34 16.65 -10.51
CA LYS A 110 -11.31 17.74 -10.58
C LYS A 110 -12.34 17.35 -11.62
N THR A 111 -13.59 17.36 -11.22
CA THR A 111 -14.68 17.11 -12.16
C THR A 111 -14.91 18.29 -13.06
#